data_e3a470ae404db310e63fe0d807dc106a
#
_entry.id   e3a470ae404db310e63fe0d807dc106a
#
_cell.length_a   1.000
_cell.length_b   1.000
_cell.length_c   1.000
_cell.angle_alpha   90.00
_cell.angle_beta   90.00
_cell.angle_gamma   90.00
#
_symmetry.space_group_name_H-M   'P 1'
#
loop_
_entity.id
_entity.type
_entity.pdbx_description
1 polymer ?
#
loop_
_entity_poly.entity_id
_entity_poly.type
_entity_poly.pdbx_seq_one_letter_code
_entity_poly.pdbx_strand_id
1 'polypeptide(L)'
;MIRLPRPAARILLVDAAGRTLMFRFTPDDRPPFWCTPGGAVDPGESYEQAARRELLEETGLDRDCGPQVARRQVEFRTIEGVEVEADERYFRVDVDAHEVTGAGHTALEQRVMQSWRWFSRAELAAHAEPYFPTDLIDLLDATEPTHV
;
A
#
# COMPACT_ATOMS: atom_id res chain seq x y z
N MET A 1 -5.93 7.82 25.43
CA MET A 1 -6.64 7.47 24.19
C MET A 1 -6.44 5.99 23.90
N ILE A 2 -7.52 5.28 23.65
CA ILE A 2 -7.46 3.87 23.31
C ILE A 2 -7.38 3.75 21.78
N ARG A 3 -6.34 3.05 21.27
CA ARG A 3 -6.21 2.75 19.84
C ARG A 3 -6.80 1.38 19.55
N LEU A 4 -7.57 1.28 18.47
CA LEU A 4 -8.14 0.01 18.04
C LEU A 4 -7.12 -0.78 17.24
N PRO A 5 -7.02 -2.11 17.43
CA PRO A 5 -6.18 -2.94 16.56
C PRO A 5 -6.66 -2.87 15.11
N ARG A 6 -5.71 -2.77 14.17
CA ARG A 6 -6.03 -2.77 12.74
C ARG A 6 -5.04 -3.65 12.00
N PRO A 7 -5.34 -4.93 11.81
CA PRO A 7 -4.53 -5.75 10.91
C PRO A 7 -4.72 -5.24 9.47
N ALA A 8 -3.62 -5.12 8.74
CA ALA A 8 -3.65 -4.60 7.38
C ALA A 8 -2.63 -5.32 6.50
N ALA A 9 -2.98 -5.52 5.23
CA ALA A 9 -2.09 -6.05 4.22
C ALA A 9 -1.69 -4.91 3.27
N ARG A 10 -0.39 -4.79 3.00
CA ARG A 10 0.18 -3.77 2.11
C ARG A 10 0.97 -4.46 1.00
N ILE A 11 0.94 -3.89 -0.19
CA ILE A 11 1.59 -4.48 -1.34
C ILE A 11 2.69 -3.56 -1.86
N LEU A 12 3.89 -4.13 -2.01
CA LEU A 12 4.97 -3.52 -2.76
C LEU A 12 4.82 -4.00 -4.20
N LEU A 13 4.13 -3.23 -5.02
CA LEU A 13 3.91 -3.55 -6.43
C LEU A 13 5.00 -2.86 -7.24
N VAL A 14 5.87 -3.66 -7.85
CA VAL A 14 7.09 -3.19 -8.50
C VAL A 14 7.08 -3.61 -9.96
N ASP A 15 7.32 -2.67 -10.88
CA ASP A 15 7.38 -2.95 -12.32
C ASP A 15 8.79 -3.35 -12.76
N ALA A 16 8.95 -3.68 -14.04
CA ALA A 16 10.23 -4.12 -14.63
C ALA A 16 11.31 -3.04 -14.57
N ALA A 17 10.94 -1.78 -14.48
CA ALA A 17 11.87 -0.65 -14.34
C ALA A 17 12.26 -0.39 -12.87
N GLY A 18 11.76 -1.19 -11.93
CA GLY A 18 12.02 -1.02 -10.51
C GLY A 18 11.19 0.07 -9.85
N ARG A 19 10.13 0.54 -10.51
CA ARG A 19 9.24 1.56 -9.95
C ARG A 19 8.16 0.90 -9.10
N THR A 20 7.80 1.56 -8.00
CA THR A 20 6.75 1.10 -7.10
C THR A 20 5.49 1.97 -7.22
N LEU A 21 4.33 1.32 -7.14
CA LEU A 21 3.05 2.01 -7.22
C LEU A 21 2.67 2.62 -5.87
N MET A 22 2.26 3.88 -5.90
CA MET A 22 1.73 4.60 -4.75
C MET A 22 0.42 5.29 -5.11
N PHE A 23 -0.49 5.35 -4.13
CA PHE A 23 -1.74 6.11 -4.24
C PHE A 23 -1.64 7.40 -3.44
N ARG A 24 -2.15 8.50 -4.00
CA ARG A 24 -2.20 9.78 -3.33
C ARG A 24 -3.55 9.96 -2.63
N PHE A 25 -3.49 10.24 -1.34
CA PHE A 25 -4.66 10.49 -0.51
C PHE A 25 -4.81 11.97 -0.23
N THR A 26 -6.03 12.48 -0.32
CA THR A 26 -6.36 13.89 -0.05
C THR A 26 -7.47 13.96 0.98
N PRO A 27 -7.18 13.57 2.25
CA PRO A 27 -8.20 13.62 3.31
C PRO A 27 -8.52 15.06 3.70
N ASP A 28 -9.68 15.26 4.33
CA ASP A 28 -10.13 16.61 4.74
C ASP A 28 -9.38 17.12 5.98
N ASP A 29 -8.85 16.23 6.80
CA ASP A 29 -8.32 16.54 8.13
C ASP A 29 -6.79 16.68 8.20
N ARG A 30 -6.09 16.53 7.08
CA ARG A 30 -4.62 16.60 7.04
C ARG A 30 -4.12 16.86 5.62
N PRO A 31 -2.83 17.25 5.45
CA PRO A 31 -2.24 17.44 4.13
C PRO A 31 -2.21 16.15 3.31
N PRO A 32 -2.13 16.26 1.98
CA PRO A 32 -2.00 15.08 1.12
C PRO A 32 -0.80 14.22 1.47
N PHE A 33 -0.96 12.91 1.29
CA PHE A 33 0.12 11.94 1.50
C PHE A 33 -0.06 10.75 0.54
N TRP A 34 0.98 9.94 0.42
CA TRP A 34 1.00 8.78 -0.46
C TRP A 34 1.17 7.49 0.34
N CYS A 35 0.52 6.43 -0.11
CA CYS A 35 0.64 5.10 0.51
C CYS A 35 0.79 4.02 -0.54
N THR A 36 1.46 2.92 -0.16
CA THR A 36 1.42 1.67 -0.92
C THR A 36 -0.01 1.14 -1.01
N PRO A 37 -0.34 0.37 -2.07
CA PRO A 37 -1.64 -0.30 -2.13
C PRO A 37 -1.88 -1.19 -0.91
N GLY A 38 -3.13 -1.39 -0.54
CA GLY A 38 -3.51 -2.26 0.56
C GLY A 38 -4.59 -1.66 1.45
N GLY A 39 -4.93 -2.39 2.49
CA GLY A 39 -5.95 -1.97 3.43
C GLY A 39 -6.18 -2.98 4.54
N ALA A 40 -7.21 -2.75 5.33
CA ALA A 40 -7.54 -3.58 6.47
C ALA A 40 -7.89 -5.02 6.06
N VAL A 41 -7.49 -5.96 6.91
CA VAL A 41 -7.91 -7.36 6.82
C VAL A 41 -9.33 -7.46 7.34
N ASP A 42 -10.22 -8.06 6.56
CA ASP A 42 -11.61 -8.25 6.97
C ASP A 42 -11.73 -9.42 7.97
N PRO A 43 -12.78 -9.44 8.81
CA PRO A 43 -13.00 -10.55 9.73
C PRO A 43 -13.05 -11.90 9.00
N GLY A 44 -12.30 -12.88 9.51
CA GLY A 44 -12.22 -14.23 8.92
C GLY A 44 -11.28 -14.36 7.74
N GLU A 45 -10.65 -13.27 7.31
CA GLU A 45 -9.73 -13.23 6.19
C GLU A 45 -8.28 -13.40 6.69
N SER A 46 -7.44 -14.14 5.97
CA SER A 46 -6.01 -14.15 6.25
C SER A 46 -5.36 -12.90 5.66
N TYR A 47 -4.11 -12.61 6.07
CA TYR A 47 -3.35 -11.51 5.47
C TYR A 47 -3.12 -11.72 3.98
N GLU A 48 -2.86 -12.96 3.56
CA GLU A 48 -2.66 -13.33 2.17
C GLU A 48 -3.91 -13.11 1.33
N GLN A 49 -5.07 -13.46 1.88
CA GLN A 49 -6.37 -13.23 1.24
C GLN A 49 -6.67 -11.74 1.13
N ALA A 50 -6.39 -10.98 2.18
CA ALA A 50 -6.57 -9.53 2.19
C ALA A 50 -5.67 -8.86 1.15
N ALA A 51 -4.41 -9.28 1.05
CA ALA A 51 -3.47 -8.75 0.07
C ALA A 51 -3.98 -8.95 -1.35
N ARG A 52 -4.44 -10.15 -1.69
CA ARG A 52 -4.98 -10.45 -3.01
C ARG A 52 -6.23 -9.64 -3.32
N ARG A 53 -7.15 -9.56 -2.35
CA ARG A 53 -8.38 -8.79 -2.49
C ARG A 53 -8.10 -7.30 -2.70
N GLU A 54 -7.25 -6.72 -1.87
CA GLU A 54 -6.89 -5.30 -1.96
C GLU A 54 -6.16 -4.98 -3.26
N LEU A 55 -5.28 -5.85 -3.70
CA LEU A 55 -4.57 -5.69 -4.97
C LEU A 55 -5.57 -5.63 -6.13
N LEU A 56 -6.55 -6.53 -6.15
CA LEU A 56 -7.59 -6.54 -7.18
C LEU A 56 -8.46 -5.28 -7.10
N GLU A 57 -8.95 -4.93 -5.91
CA GLU A 57 -9.82 -3.77 -5.71
C GLU A 57 -9.14 -2.47 -6.12
N GLU A 58 -7.88 -2.29 -5.74
CA GLU A 58 -7.20 -1.01 -5.95
C GLU A 58 -6.50 -0.89 -7.29
N THR A 59 -6.03 -1.99 -7.87
CA THR A 59 -5.23 -1.95 -9.10
C THR A 59 -5.82 -2.71 -10.29
N GLY A 60 -6.81 -3.56 -10.04
CA GLY A 60 -7.38 -4.43 -11.06
C GLY A 60 -6.57 -5.70 -11.32
N LEU A 61 -5.46 -5.90 -10.61
CA LEU A 61 -4.60 -7.07 -10.79
C LEU A 61 -5.05 -8.20 -9.87
N ASP A 62 -5.48 -9.33 -10.44
CA ASP A 62 -5.89 -10.50 -9.68
C ASP A 62 -4.79 -11.56 -9.71
N ARG A 63 -4.02 -11.65 -8.64
CA ARG A 63 -3.01 -12.68 -8.46
C ARG A 63 -2.67 -12.87 -6.99
N ASP A 64 -2.13 -14.04 -6.69
CA ASP A 64 -1.55 -14.35 -5.39
C ASP A 64 -0.34 -13.42 -5.16
N CYS A 65 -0.27 -12.83 -3.97
CA CYS A 65 0.82 -11.93 -3.61
C CYS A 65 2.05 -12.64 -3.04
N GLY A 66 2.02 -13.96 -2.94
CA GLY A 66 3.12 -14.74 -2.38
C GLY A 66 3.21 -14.64 -0.85
N PRO A 67 4.36 -14.99 -0.27
CA PRO A 67 4.55 -14.92 1.18
C PRO A 67 4.75 -13.50 1.67
N GLN A 68 4.46 -13.27 2.94
CA GLN A 68 4.78 -12.02 3.63
C GLN A 68 6.29 -11.78 3.61
N VAL A 69 6.71 -10.56 3.27
CA VAL A 69 8.13 -10.18 3.17
C VAL A 69 8.58 -9.22 4.27
N ALA A 70 7.65 -8.54 4.93
CA ALA A 70 7.98 -7.60 6.00
C ALA A 70 6.77 -7.33 6.88
N ARG A 71 7.01 -6.73 8.05
CA ARG A 71 5.98 -6.36 9.01
C ARG A 71 6.35 -5.03 9.66
N ARG A 72 5.35 -4.17 9.86
CA ARG A 72 5.50 -2.90 10.58
C ARG A 72 4.34 -2.72 11.54
N GLN A 73 4.62 -2.18 12.71
CA GLN A 73 3.60 -1.73 13.63
C GLN A 73 3.60 -0.21 13.66
N VAL A 74 2.46 0.40 13.36
CA VAL A 74 2.34 1.85 13.27
C VAL A 74 1.06 2.32 13.93
N GLU A 75 1.13 3.48 14.58
CA GLU A 75 -0.03 4.15 15.16
C GLU A 75 -0.39 5.32 14.26
N PHE A 76 -1.66 5.41 13.90
CA PHE A 76 -2.13 6.52 13.06
C PHE A 76 -3.64 6.69 13.15
N ARG A 77 -4.11 7.77 12.55
CA ARG A 77 -5.53 8.03 12.38
C ARG A 77 -5.94 7.67 10.96
N THR A 78 -6.96 6.83 10.81
CA THR A 78 -7.47 6.44 9.48
C THR A 78 -8.16 7.62 8.79
N ILE A 79 -8.40 7.48 7.49
CA ILE A 79 -9.15 8.49 6.73
C ILE A 79 -10.59 8.63 7.20
N GLU A 80 -11.15 7.61 7.88
CA GLU A 80 -12.46 7.68 8.54
C GLU A 80 -12.42 8.35 9.91
N GLY A 81 -11.22 8.74 10.39
CA GLY A 81 -11.06 9.43 11.65
C GLY A 81 -10.91 8.54 12.87
N VAL A 82 -10.57 7.26 12.68
CA VAL A 82 -10.39 6.31 13.78
C VAL A 82 -8.92 6.18 14.16
N GLU A 83 -8.61 6.32 15.45
CA GLU A 83 -7.26 6.09 15.96
C GLU A 83 -6.99 4.59 16.04
N VAL A 84 -5.92 4.13 15.40
CA VAL A 84 -5.59 2.70 15.31
C VAL A 84 -4.14 2.42 15.65
N GLU A 85 -3.90 1.18 16.11
CA GLU A 85 -2.60 0.56 16.15
C GLU A 85 -2.60 -0.52 15.06
N ALA A 86 -1.90 -0.26 13.96
CA ALA A 86 -1.92 -1.13 12.80
C ALA A 86 -0.79 -2.14 12.84
N ASP A 87 -1.13 -3.40 12.59
CA ASP A 87 -0.18 -4.48 12.31
C ASP A 87 -0.16 -4.64 10.79
N GLU A 88 0.77 -3.96 10.15
CA GLU A 88 0.88 -3.94 8.69
C GLU A 88 1.86 -5.00 8.21
N ARG A 89 1.38 -5.89 7.34
CA ARG A 89 2.18 -6.94 6.74
C ARG A 89 2.30 -6.70 5.26
N TYR A 90 3.53 -6.78 4.76
CA TYR A 90 3.88 -6.43 3.39
C TYR A 90 4.09 -7.65 2.53
N PHE A 91 3.61 -7.55 1.30
CA PHE A 91 3.73 -8.56 0.26
C PHE A 91 4.35 -7.92 -0.96
N ARG A 92 5.31 -8.58 -1.60
CA ARG A 92 5.94 -8.03 -2.79
C ARG A 92 5.44 -8.74 -4.04
N VAL A 93 4.97 -7.95 -4.99
CA VAL A 93 4.50 -8.44 -6.30
C VAL A 93 5.29 -7.72 -7.38
N ASP A 94 6.02 -8.49 -8.17
CA ASP A 94 6.80 -7.96 -9.29
C ASP A 94 6.05 -8.24 -10.59
N VAL A 95 5.88 -7.21 -11.43
CA VAL A 95 5.19 -7.28 -12.71
C VAL A 95 6.07 -6.67 -13.79
N ASP A 96 5.87 -7.07 -15.06
CA ASP A 96 6.58 -6.44 -16.17
C ASP A 96 6.04 -5.04 -16.41
N ALA A 97 4.71 -4.92 -16.49
CA ALA A 97 3.99 -3.67 -16.59
C ALA A 97 2.54 -3.93 -16.18
N HIS A 98 1.89 -2.93 -15.62
CA HIS A 98 0.47 -3.02 -15.27
C HIS A 98 -0.18 -1.65 -15.36
N GLU A 99 -1.31 -1.58 -16.05
CA GLU A 99 -2.16 -0.39 -16.09
C GLU A 99 -3.16 -0.48 -14.95
N VAL A 100 -3.09 0.47 -14.02
CA VAL A 100 -3.96 0.51 -12.85
C VAL A 100 -5.37 0.93 -13.26
N THR A 101 -6.37 0.19 -12.80
CA THR A 101 -7.77 0.54 -12.98
C THR A 101 -8.41 0.85 -11.63
N GLY A 102 -9.17 1.95 -11.56
CA GLY A 102 -9.91 2.33 -10.36
C GLY A 102 -11.31 1.72 -10.27
N ALA A 103 -11.65 0.75 -11.11
CA ALA A 103 -13.00 0.18 -11.18
C ALA A 103 -13.45 -0.49 -9.87
N GLY A 104 -12.52 -1.02 -9.07
CA GLY A 104 -12.80 -1.65 -7.79
C GLY A 104 -12.74 -0.71 -6.58
N HIS A 105 -12.49 0.58 -6.78
CA HIS A 105 -12.39 1.54 -5.68
C HIS A 105 -13.74 1.75 -5.00
N THR A 106 -13.74 1.84 -3.67
CA THR A 106 -14.92 2.19 -2.89
C THR A 106 -15.30 3.66 -3.12
N ALA A 107 -16.51 4.05 -2.70
CA ALA A 107 -16.95 5.45 -2.80
C ALA A 107 -16.02 6.39 -2.03
N LEU A 108 -15.54 5.98 -0.84
CA LEU A 108 -14.59 6.75 -0.04
C LEU A 108 -13.26 6.88 -0.77
N GLU A 109 -12.74 5.79 -1.31
CA GLU A 109 -11.48 5.78 -2.06
C GLU A 109 -11.55 6.66 -3.32
N GLN A 110 -12.66 6.61 -4.05
CA GLN A 110 -12.88 7.50 -5.20
C GLN A 110 -12.85 8.97 -4.82
N ARG A 111 -13.29 9.31 -3.61
CA ARG A 111 -13.31 10.69 -3.12
C ARG A 111 -11.94 11.15 -2.64
N VAL A 112 -11.19 10.30 -1.92
CA VAL A 112 -9.94 10.70 -1.23
C VAL A 112 -8.68 10.11 -1.85
N MET A 113 -8.79 9.05 -2.66
CA MET A 113 -7.68 8.39 -3.35
C MET A 113 -7.81 8.65 -4.85
N GLN A 114 -7.55 9.90 -5.25
CA GLN A 114 -7.89 10.38 -6.60
C GLN A 114 -6.82 10.14 -7.64
N SER A 115 -5.60 9.80 -7.23
CA SER A 115 -4.51 9.62 -8.18
C SER A 115 -3.52 8.57 -7.71
N TRP A 116 -2.74 8.06 -8.65
CA TRP A 116 -1.69 7.11 -8.40
C TRP A 116 -0.52 7.39 -9.33
N ARG A 117 0.66 6.92 -8.95
CA ARG A 117 1.88 7.11 -9.72
C ARG A 117 2.86 5.98 -9.42
N TRP A 118 3.63 5.62 -10.44
CA TRP A 118 4.77 4.74 -10.31
C TRP A 118 6.01 5.57 -10.02
N PHE A 119 6.69 5.27 -8.90
CA PHE A 119 7.86 6.01 -8.46
C PHE A 119 9.12 5.18 -8.57
N SER A 120 10.17 5.78 -9.16
CA SER A 120 11.52 5.25 -9.01
C SER A 120 12.05 5.58 -7.59
N ARG A 121 13.14 4.93 -7.18
CA ARG A 121 13.79 5.24 -5.90
C ARG A 121 14.27 6.69 -5.84
N ALA A 122 14.83 7.19 -6.95
CA ALA A 122 15.27 8.58 -7.03
C ALA A 122 14.11 9.55 -6.86
N GLU A 123 12.96 9.26 -7.47
CA GLU A 123 11.75 10.07 -7.32
C GLU A 123 11.23 10.05 -5.90
N LEU A 124 11.22 8.90 -5.23
CA LEU A 124 10.85 8.79 -3.82
C LEU A 124 11.78 9.61 -2.93
N ALA A 125 13.09 9.51 -3.15
CA ALA A 125 14.08 10.23 -2.36
C ALA A 125 13.94 11.75 -2.47
N ALA A 126 13.46 12.25 -3.61
CA ALA A 126 13.29 13.68 -3.89
C ALA A 126 11.85 14.17 -3.65
N HIS A 127 10.93 13.29 -3.27
CA HIS A 127 9.52 13.65 -3.19
C HIS A 127 9.21 14.54 -2.00
N ALA A 128 8.43 15.62 -2.25
CA ALA A 128 8.15 16.62 -1.23
C ALA A 128 6.99 16.27 -0.30
N GLU A 129 6.02 15.52 -0.78
CA GLU A 129 4.88 15.11 0.06
C GLU A 129 5.23 13.86 0.89
N PRO A 130 4.65 13.72 2.09
CA PRO A 130 4.85 12.52 2.90
C PRO A 130 4.40 11.25 2.18
N TYR A 131 5.11 10.16 2.40
CA TYR A 131 4.69 8.83 1.94
C TYR A 131 4.92 7.78 3.02
N PHE A 132 4.14 6.73 2.96
CA PHE A 132 4.16 5.64 3.94
C PHE A 132 4.22 4.28 3.23
N PRO A 133 5.04 3.35 3.71
CA PRO A 133 5.89 3.48 4.90
C PRO A 133 7.03 4.47 4.66
N THR A 134 7.46 5.16 5.71
CA THR A 134 8.52 6.18 5.60
C THR A 134 9.87 5.59 5.21
N ASP A 135 10.09 4.30 5.49
CA ASP A 135 11.29 3.54 5.13
C ASP A 135 11.11 2.74 3.82
N LEU A 136 10.23 3.19 2.93
CA LEU A 136 9.86 2.46 1.71
C LEU A 136 11.06 2.09 0.85
N ILE A 137 12.03 3.00 0.66
CA ILE A 137 13.22 2.72 -0.16
C ILE A 137 14.00 1.55 0.43
N ASP A 138 14.26 1.58 1.74
CA ASP A 138 14.97 0.49 2.43
C ASP A 138 14.21 -0.82 2.33
N LEU A 139 12.89 -0.76 2.45
CA LEU A 139 12.03 -1.93 2.37
C LEU A 139 12.04 -2.54 0.96
N LEU A 140 12.01 -1.71 -0.08
CA LEU A 140 12.13 -2.16 -1.46
C LEU A 140 13.49 -2.83 -1.72
N ASP A 141 14.56 -2.24 -1.21
CA ASP A 141 15.91 -2.80 -1.36
C ASP A 141 16.06 -4.13 -0.61
N ALA A 142 15.52 -4.21 0.61
CA ALA A 142 15.61 -5.41 1.44
C ALA A 142 14.78 -6.58 0.89
N THR A 143 13.76 -6.31 0.08
CA THR A 143 12.85 -7.33 -0.48
C THR A 143 13.11 -7.64 -1.94
N GLU A 144 14.16 -7.08 -2.55
CA GLU A 144 14.53 -7.37 -3.93
C GLU A 144 14.69 -8.88 -4.15
N PRO A 145 14.08 -9.44 -5.23
CA PRO A 145 14.26 -10.85 -5.52
C PRO A 145 15.73 -11.17 -5.77
N THR A 146 16.19 -12.28 -5.18
CA THR A 146 17.56 -12.74 -5.40
C THR A 146 17.64 -13.42 -6.75
N HIS A 147 18.51 -12.92 -7.61
CA HIS A 147 18.81 -13.57 -8.89
C HIS A 147 19.98 -14.53 -8.67
N VAL A 148 19.72 -15.78 -8.98
CA VAL A 148 20.74 -16.82 -8.91
C VAL A 148 21.19 -17.21 -10.30
#